data_9421c0147414e50026c7f5e9546c1c65
#
_entry.id   9421c0147414e50026c7f5e9546c1c65
#
_cell.length_a   1.000
_cell.length_b   1.000
_cell.length_c   1.000
_cell.angle_alpha   90.00
_cell.angle_beta   90.00
_cell.angle_gamma   90.00
#
_symmetry.space_group_name_H-M   'P 1'
#
loop_
_entity.id
_entity.type
_entity.pdbx_description
1 polymer ?
#
loop_
_entity_poly.entity_id
_entity_poly.type
_entity_poly.pdbx_seq_one_letter_code
_entity_poly.pdbx_strand_id
1 'polypeptide(L)'
;MRAARKTLAIQFKYLGDAVVITPALRALKESEPAGELHVLLAAEIAPLLEQVPWITKVWSLPRTRGRARFRDSWPVIRGLRREGFDRAVDFGGNDRGAILSFLSGARNRLGVVDQSGLLKKLAYTQTVPSATLPPAWVERHLRLLAAWRIPPPKSLHLEIAADPALGDAAAELLPAGRVLCHLGTSQPGKEWPLDRWREFYRLATAAGWSPVFSAGNNAREQALLAELKQREPDIFALPPVASLKLFLAVLRRARAVVAGDTGPLHFAAGLGVPVVGLFGTEDSLRRAAPIYPEKQVVRSTEFPPVGGGSNPLNPGEAPSSVAGIPAERVLAALMEVATQG
;
A
#
# COMPACT_ATOMS: atom_id res chain seq x y z
N MET A 1 23.34 -4.40 31.60
CA MET A 1 22.44 -3.90 30.52
C MET A 1 22.01 -5.10 29.66
N ARG A 2 20.73 -5.27 29.41
CA ARG A 2 20.24 -6.31 28.48
C ARG A 2 20.63 -5.88 27.06
N ALA A 3 21.25 -6.78 26.27
CA ALA A 3 21.62 -6.48 24.89
C ALA A 3 20.37 -6.01 24.09
N ALA A 4 20.55 -5.03 23.22
CA ALA A 4 19.47 -4.53 22.36
C ALA A 4 18.90 -5.68 21.52
N ARG A 5 17.57 -5.86 21.55
CA ARG A 5 16.90 -6.97 20.88
C ARG A 5 16.85 -6.73 19.37
N LYS A 6 17.17 -7.76 18.58
CA LYS A 6 17.04 -7.75 17.14
C LYS A 6 15.74 -8.42 16.69
N THR A 7 14.91 -7.68 15.95
CA THR A 7 13.62 -8.16 15.45
C THR A 7 13.61 -8.17 13.93
N LEU A 8 13.16 -9.28 13.34
CA LEU A 8 12.90 -9.41 11.91
C LEU A 8 11.37 -9.40 11.66
N ALA A 9 10.89 -8.47 10.85
CA ALA A 9 9.53 -8.45 10.33
C ALA A 9 9.52 -8.94 8.87
N ILE A 10 8.58 -9.82 8.50
CA ILE A 10 8.53 -10.47 7.18
C ILE A 10 7.19 -10.15 6.52
N GLN A 11 7.22 -9.66 5.26
CA GLN A 11 6.01 -9.44 4.44
C GLN A 11 6.29 -9.69 2.96
N PHE A 12 5.64 -10.70 2.38
CA PHE A 12 5.83 -11.10 0.97
C PHE A 12 4.55 -11.00 0.12
N LYS A 13 3.54 -10.27 0.57
CA LYS A 13 2.30 -10.09 -0.19
C LYS A 13 2.36 -8.91 -1.16
N TYR A 14 1.25 -8.23 -1.36
CA TYR A 14 1.10 -7.16 -2.34
C TYR A 14 1.75 -5.84 -1.90
N LEU A 15 1.90 -4.91 -2.85
CA LEU A 15 2.48 -3.58 -2.65
C LEU A 15 1.79 -2.80 -1.51
N GLY A 16 0.45 -2.78 -1.49
CA GLY A 16 -0.31 -2.12 -0.43
C GLY A 16 -0.07 -2.73 0.96
N ASP A 17 0.09 -4.06 1.04
CA ASP A 17 0.30 -4.77 2.32
C ASP A 17 1.61 -4.32 3.01
N ALA A 18 2.65 -3.95 2.24
CA ALA A 18 3.91 -3.47 2.80
C ALA A 18 3.79 -2.09 3.46
N VAL A 19 2.85 -1.27 3.00
CA VAL A 19 2.54 0.01 3.65
C VAL A 19 1.65 -0.20 4.88
N VAL A 20 0.66 -1.05 4.76
CA VAL A 20 -0.33 -1.31 5.82
C VAL A 20 0.27 -2.00 7.05
N ILE A 21 1.44 -2.64 6.96
CA ILE A 21 2.15 -3.16 8.14
C ILE A 21 2.88 -2.06 8.94
N THR A 22 3.06 -0.86 8.41
CA THR A 22 3.90 0.17 9.05
C THR A 22 3.46 0.58 10.46
N PRO A 23 2.18 0.63 10.83
CA PRO A 23 1.78 0.81 12.22
C PRO A 23 2.24 -0.33 13.14
N ALA A 24 2.23 -1.58 12.65
CA ALA A 24 2.72 -2.72 13.42
C ALA A 24 4.26 -2.71 13.55
N LEU A 25 4.97 -2.26 12.51
CA LEU A 25 6.42 -2.02 12.58
C LEU A 25 6.75 -0.92 13.59
N ARG A 26 5.94 0.15 13.62
CA ARG A 26 6.07 1.24 14.61
C ARG A 26 5.85 0.71 16.03
N ALA A 27 4.83 -0.12 16.25
CA ALA A 27 4.59 -0.76 17.54
C ALA A 27 5.80 -1.60 18.02
N LEU A 28 6.42 -2.36 17.12
CA LEU A 28 7.65 -3.10 17.40
C LEU A 28 8.79 -2.16 17.82
N LYS A 29 9.00 -1.06 17.09
CA LYS A 29 10.07 -0.10 17.39
C LYS A 29 9.81 0.67 18.67
N GLU A 30 8.59 1.10 18.94
CA GLU A 30 8.21 1.79 20.18
C GLU A 30 8.31 0.88 21.42
N SER A 31 8.01 -0.41 21.27
CA SER A 31 8.16 -1.39 22.36
C SER A 31 9.63 -1.67 22.73
N GLU A 32 10.56 -1.43 21.82
CA GLU A 32 12.00 -1.67 21.99
C GLU A 32 12.79 -0.54 21.30
N PRO A 33 12.81 0.69 21.86
CA PRO A 33 13.42 1.86 21.19
C PRO A 33 14.91 1.69 20.87
N ALA A 34 15.67 1.01 21.72
CA ALA A 34 17.08 0.70 21.50
C ALA A 34 17.30 -0.52 20.61
N GLY A 35 16.25 -1.27 20.28
CA GLY A 35 16.31 -2.49 19.48
C GLY A 35 16.53 -2.20 18.00
N GLU A 36 17.09 -3.19 17.30
CA GLU A 36 17.21 -3.17 15.84
C GLU A 36 15.97 -3.79 15.21
N LEU A 37 15.32 -3.05 14.29
CA LEU A 37 14.21 -3.55 13.50
C LEU A 37 14.65 -3.75 12.06
N HIS A 38 14.69 -5.00 11.64
CA HIS A 38 14.93 -5.39 10.24
C HIS A 38 13.63 -5.82 9.59
N VAL A 39 13.47 -5.50 8.30
CA VAL A 39 12.30 -5.87 7.52
C VAL A 39 12.74 -6.67 6.31
N LEU A 40 12.08 -7.81 6.02
CA LEU A 40 12.32 -8.64 4.85
C LEU A 40 11.10 -8.57 3.92
N LEU A 41 11.32 -8.08 2.71
CA LEU A 41 10.30 -7.83 1.69
C LEU A 41 10.62 -8.54 0.37
N ALA A 42 9.65 -8.55 -0.54
CA ALA A 42 9.94 -8.81 -1.94
C ALA A 42 10.71 -7.62 -2.55
N ALA A 43 11.64 -7.89 -3.47
CA ALA A 43 12.54 -6.86 -4.00
C ALA A 43 11.80 -5.69 -4.67
N GLU A 44 10.70 -5.98 -5.36
CA GLU A 44 9.89 -4.98 -6.03
C GLU A 44 9.15 -4.01 -5.08
N ILE A 45 9.02 -4.37 -3.79
CA ILE A 45 8.34 -3.55 -2.78
C ILE A 45 9.29 -3.00 -1.70
N ALA A 46 10.53 -3.45 -1.67
CA ALA A 46 11.54 -2.98 -0.73
C ALA A 46 11.72 -1.44 -0.72
N PRO A 47 11.66 -0.75 -1.89
CA PRO A 47 11.77 0.71 -1.95
C PRO A 47 10.80 1.49 -1.07
N LEU A 48 9.64 0.90 -0.70
CA LEU A 48 8.67 1.55 0.19
C LEU A 48 9.23 1.84 1.58
N LEU A 49 10.14 1.00 2.09
CA LEU A 49 10.65 1.08 3.45
C LEU A 49 12.14 1.37 3.55
N GLU A 50 12.89 1.38 2.44
CA GLU A 50 14.36 1.58 2.45
C GLU A 50 14.79 2.92 3.03
N GLN A 51 13.99 3.96 2.89
CA GLN A 51 14.30 5.32 3.36
C GLN A 51 13.63 5.65 4.71
N VAL A 52 12.95 4.70 5.35
CA VAL A 52 12.29 4.93 6.65
C VAL A 52 13.35 4.94 7.76
N PRO A 53 13.59 6.08 8.45
CA PRO A 53 14.80 6.28 9.24
C PRO A 53 14.90 5.42 10.52
N TRP A 54 13.79 4.92 11.04
CA TRP A 54 13.75 4.08 12.23
C TRP A 54 13.78 2.56 11.94
N ILE A 55 13.79 2.17 10.66
CA ILE A 55 14.06 0.79 10.22
C ILE A 55 15.57 0.63 10.08
N THR A 56 16.15 -0.32 10.80
CA THR A 56 17.60 -0.53 10.81
C THR A 56 18.09 -1.04 9.46
N LYS A 57 17.37 -1.98 8.85
CA LYS A 57 17.75 -2.55 7.55
C LYS A 57 16.55 -3.18 6.85
N VAL A 58 16.45 -2.93 5.56
CA VAL A 58 15.54 -3.63 4.66
C VAL A 58 16.30 -4.70 3.89
N TRP A 59 15.85 -5.94 4.02
CA TRP A 59 16.29 -7.09 3.25
C TRP A 59 15.31 -7.36 2.13
N SER A 60 15.78 -7.79 1.00
CA SER A 60 14.92 -8.06 -0.15
C SER A 60 15.26 -9.38 -0.83
N LEU A 61 14.21 -10.05 -1.32
CA LEU A 61 14.31 -11.26 -2.13
C LEU A 61 13.42 -11.12 -3.37
N PRO A 62 13.90 -11.55 -4.55
CA PRO A 62 13.08 -11.53 -5.77
C PRO A 62 11.77 -12.31 -5.59
N ARG A 63 10.66 -11.74 -6.08
CA ARG A 63 9.36 -12.41 -6.11
C ARG A 63 9.26 -13.24 -7.40
N THR A 64 9.91 -14.39 -7.42
CA THR A 64 9.81 -15.29 -8.56
C THR A 64 8.46 -16.00 -8.58
N ARG A 65 7.67 -15.82 -9.65
CA ARG A 65 6.55 -16.71 -9.97
C ARG A 65 7.17 -18.00 -10.54
N GLY A 66 6.91 -19.13 -9.89
CA GLY A 66 7.48 -20.42 -10.27
C GLY A 66 8.55 -20.91 -9.28
N ARG A 67 9.36 -21.88 -9.68
CA ARG A 67 10.44 -22.44 -8.86
C ARG A 67 11.50 -21.36 -8.60
N ALA A 68 11.41 -20.68 -7.45
CA ALA A 68 12.49 -19.82 -6.97
C ALA A 68 13.77 -20.66 -6.90
N ARG A 69 14.80 -20.27 -7.64
CA ARG A 69 16.09 -20.94 -7.50
C ARG A 69 16.61 -20.63 -6.10
N PHE A 70 16.66 -21.64 -5.25
CA PHE A 70 17.13 -21.54 -3.87
C PHE A 70 18.51 -20.85 -3.79
N ARG A 71 19.32 -21.01 -4.84
CA ARG A 71 20.63 -20.37 -5.00
C ARG A 71 20.57 -18.85 -4.93
N ASP A 72 19.53 -18.20 -5.47
CA ASP A 72 19.41 -16.74 -5.53
C ASP A 72 18.99 -16.16 -4.17
N SER A 73 18.31 -16.96 -3.35
CA SER A 73 17.87 -16.57 -2.00
C SER A 73 18.94 -16.84 -0.93
N TRP A 74 19.91 -17.72 -1.22
CA TRP A 74 20.87 -18.20 -0.23
C TRP A 74 21.77 -17.13 0.39
N PRO A 75 22.30 -16.14 -0.36
CA PRO A 75 23.11 -15.07 0.24
C PRO A 75 22.32 -14.26 1.28
N VAL A 76 21.04 -13.95 0.99
CA VAL A 76 20.17 -13.22 1.90
C VAL A 76 19.86 -14.06 3.14
N ILE A 77 19.49 -15.34 2.97
CA ILE A 77 19.22 -16.27 4.08
C ILE A 77 20.45 -16.38 5.00
N ARG A 78 21.64 -16.54 4.42
CA ARG A 78 22.89 -16.59 5.16
C ARG A 78 23.17 -15.27 5.90
N GLY A 79 22.86 -14.13 5.28
CA GLY A 79 22.92 -12.82 5.91
C GLY A 79 21.97 -12.71 7.11
N LEU A 80 20.71 -13.09 6.95
CA LEU A 80 19.72 -13.10 8.03
C LEU A 80 20.16 -13.95 9.21
N ARG A 81 20.70 -15.16 8.97
CA ARG A 81 21.19 -16.02 10.05
C ARG A 81 22.36 -15.41 10.82
N ARG A 82 23.25 -14.70 10.13
CA ARG A 82 24.42 -14.05 10.76
C ARG A 82 24.04 -12.87 11.66
N GLU A 83 22.88 -12.24 11.42
CA GLU A 83 22.38 -11.16 12.27
C GLU A 83 22.02 -11.65 13.68
N GLY A 84 21.65 -12.92 13.85
CA GLY A 84 21.34 -13.48 15.17
C GLY A 84 20.05 -12.91 15.78
N PHE A 85 18.96 -12.90 15.04
CA PHE A 85 17.68 -12.36 15.49
C PHE A 85 17.15 -13.04 16.75
N ASP A 86 16.70 -12.26 17.73
CA ASP A 86 16.00 -12.76 18.91
C ASP A 86 14.58 -13.22 18.56
N ARG A 87 13.92 -12.46 17.63
CA ARG A 87 12.55 -12.77 17.24
C ARG A 87 12.30 -12.42 15.76
N ALA A 88 11.38 -13.17 15.15
CA ALA A 88 10.87 -12.91 13.82
C ALA A 88 9.34 -12.97 13.80
N VAL A 89 8.67 -12.04 13.12
CA VAL A 89 7.22 -12.07 12.89
C VAL A 89 6.91 -12.10 11.40
N ASP A 90 6.04 -13.04 10.99
CA ASP A 90 5.53 -13.10 9.63
C ASP A 90 4.11 -12.53 9.57
N PHE A 91 3.99 -11.33 8.98
CA PHE A 91 2.71 -10.67 8.73
C PHE A 91 2.00 -11.23 7.49
N GLY A 92 2.75 -11.80 6.55
CA GLY A 92 2.22 -12.36 5.31
C GLY A 92 1.37 -13.62 5.50
N GLY A 93 1.73 -14.46 6.48
CA GLY A 93 1.01 -15.69 6.80
C GLY A 93 1.00 -16.72 5.65
N ASN A 94 1.96 -16.67 4.73
CA ASN A 94 2.12 -17.65 3.65
C ASN A 94 3.30 -18.61 3.92
N ASP A 95 3.38 -19.72 3.19
CA ASP A 95 4.42 -20.74 3.40
C ASP A 95 5.83 -20.19 3.18
N ARG A 96 6.01 -19.26 2.25
CA ARG A 96 7.30 -18.63 2.02
C ARG A 96 7.76 -17.81 3.22
N GLY A 97 6.86 -17.02 3.82
CA GLY A 97 7.14 -16.26 5.04
C GLY A 97 7.50 -17.18 6.20
N ALA A 98 6.76 -18.29 6.35
CA ALA A 98 7.03 -19.30 7.37
C ALA A 98 8.43 -19.93 7.21
N ILE A 99 8.78 -20.36 6.00
CA ILE A 99 10.09 -20.91 5.69
C ILE A 99 11.21 -19.90 5.98
N LEU A 100 11.05 -18.65 5.55
CA LEU A 100 12.06 -17.60 5.78
C LEU A 100 12.18 -17.23 7.26
N SER A 101 11.07 -17.23 8.00
CA SER A 101 11.08 -17.07 9.45
C SER A 101 11.91 -18.16 10.12
N PHE A 102 11.71 -19.42 9.73
CA PHE A 102 12.51 -20.55 10.23
C PHE A 102 13.98 -20.44 9.83
N LEU A 103 14.25 -20.16 8.55
CA LEU A 103 15.62 -20.06 8.03
C LEU A 103 16.38 -18.85 8.57
N SER A 104 15.72 -17.81 9.06
CA SER A 104 16.38 -16.66 9.72
C SER A 104 17.16 -17.05 10.98
N GLY A 105 16.82 -18.19 11.58
CA GLY A 105 17.42 -18.65 12.82
C GLY A 105 16.93 -17.91 14.08
N ALA A 106 15.91 -17.06 13.95
CA ALA A 106 15.34 -16.35 15.10
C ALA A 106 14.83 -17.33 16.17
N ARG A 107 15.11 -17.02 17.45
CA ARG A 107 14.73 -17.88 18.58
C ARG A 107 13.21 -17.94 18.78
N ASN A 108 12.54 -16.80 18.69
CA ASN A 108 11.09 -16.67 18.83
C ASN A 108 10.48 -16.30 17.46
N ARG A 109 9.62 -17.14 16.94
CA ARG A 109 9.02 -16.94 15.61
C ARG A 109 7.51 -16.94 15.72
N LEU A 110 6.89 -15.80 15.37
CA LEU A 110 5.44 -15.58 15.43
C LEU A 110 4.85 -15.54 14.02
N GLY A 111 3.75 -16.22 13.83
CA GLY A 111 3.03 -16.17 12.56
C GLY A 111 1.58 -16.60 12.68
N VAL A 112 0.84 -16.38 11.58
CA VAL A 112 -0.57 -16.74 11.45
C VAL A 112 -0.69 -18.15 10.88
N VAL A 113 -1.58 -18.96 11.46
CA VAL A 113 -1.87 -20.32 10.98
C VAL A 113 -3.33 -20.48 10.65
N ASP A 114 -3.58 -21.23 9.57
CA ASP A 114 -4.89 -21.77 9.21
C ASP A 114 -4.99 -23.23 9.70
N GLN A 115 -6.17 -23.81 9.68
CA GLN A 115 -6.41 -25.15 10.23
C GLN A 115 -5.51 -26.24 9.61
N SER A 116 -5.12 -26.12 8.34
CA SER A 116 -4.36 -27.13 7.58
C SER A 116 -2.85 -26.90 7.50
N GLY A 117 -2.30 -25.91 8.18
CA GLY A 117 -0.92 -25.45 7.99
C GLY A 117 0.14 -26.19 8.82
N LEU A 118 0.42 -27.48 8.59
CA LEU A 118 1.45 -28.23 9.31
C LEU A 118 2.84 -27.57 9.20
N LEU A 119 3.24 -27.15 8.00
CA LEU A 119 4.52 -26.47 7.76
C LEU A 119 4.64 -25.20 8.59
N LYS A 120 3.58 -24.40 8.66
CA LYS A 120 3.55 -23.17 9.45
C LYS A 120 3.66 -23.47 10.96
N LYS A 121 3.00 -24.52 11.44
CA LYS A 121 3.08 -24.95 12.84
C LYS A 121 4.50 -25.39 13.23
N LEU A 122 5.26 -25.98 12.31
CA LEU A 122 6.65 -26.37 12.53
C LEU A 122 7.62 -25.17 12.43
N ALA A 123 7.31 -24.22 11.54
CA ALA A 123 8.17 -23.06 11.30
C ALA A 123 8.11 -22.02 12.43
N TYR A 124 6.94 -21.82 13.04
CA TYR A 124 6.78 -20.85 14.13
C TYR A 124 6.91 -21.49 15.51
N THR A 125 7.42 -20.72 16.47
CA THR A 125 7.43 -21.10 17.89
C THR A 125 6.17 -20.66 18.63
N GLN A 126 5.46 -19.68 18.06
CA GLN A 126 4.18 -19.17 18.54
C GLN A 126 3.26 -18.86 17.35
N THR A 127 2.02 -19.26 17.44
CA THR A 127 1.05 -19.09 16.35
C THR A 127 -0.23 -18.41 16.82
N VAL A 128 -0.85 -17.64 15.93
CA VAL A 128 -2.19 -17.08 16.12
C VAL A 128 -3.11 -17.63 15.04
N PRO A 129 -4.26 -18.22 15.40
CA PRO A 129 -5.22 -18.73 14.42
C PRO A 129 -5.79 -17.59 13.56
N SER A 130 -5.81 -17.76 12.24
CA SER A 130 -6.33 -16.76 11.29
C SER A 130 -7.76 -16.33 11.59
N ALA A 131 -8.60 -17.26 12.03
CA ALA A 131 -10.00 -17.04 12.36
C ALA A 131 -10.23 -16.12 13.57
N THR A 132 -9.21 -15.92 14.44
CA THR A 132 -9.29 -15.05 15.61
C THR A 132 -8.84 -13.61 15.33
N LEU A 133 -8.39 -13.34 14.11
CA LEU A 133 -7.87 -12.04 13.72
C LEU A 133 -8.96 -11.23 13.01
N PRO A 134 -9.04 -9.91 13.29
CA PRO A 134 -10.03 -9.03 12.66
C PRO A 134 -9.81 -8.92 11.14
N PRO A 135 -10.84 -8.50 10.38
CA PRO A 135 -10.74 -8.32 8.94
C PRO A 135 -9.92 -7.09 8.55
N ALA A 136 -9.91 -6.03 9.36
CA ALA A 136 -9.13 -4.82 9.13
C ALA A 136 -7.62 -5.11 9.22
N TRP A 137 -6.87 -4.78 8.16
CA TRP A 137 -5.47 -5.19 8.04
C TRP A 137 -4.58 -4.65 9.15
N VAL A 138 -4.70 -3.36 9.50
CA VAL A 138 -3.89 -2.76 10.59
C VAL A 138 -4.18 -3.43 11.92
N GLU A 139 -5.45 -3.57 12.27
CA GLU A 139 -5.88 -4.24 13.51
C GLU A 139 -5.41 -5.70 13.55
N ARG A 140 -5.49 -6.40 12.41
CA ARG A 140 -5.02 -7.77 12.25
C ARG A 140 -3.54 -7.91 12.59
N HIS A 141 -2.70 -6.99 12.09
CA HIS A 141 -1.27 -6.99 12.36
C HIS A 141 -0.96 -6.64 13.81
N LEU A 142 -1.66 -5.68 14.39
CA LEU A 142 -1.52 -5.32 15.80
C LEU A 142 -2.00 -6.46 16.72
N ARG A 143 -3.11 -7.11 16.37
CA ARG A 143 -3.62 -8.25 17.11
C ARG A 143 -2.66 -9.45 17.08
N LEU A 144 -1.95 -9.65 15.96
CA LEU A 144 -0.88 -10.64 15.89
C LEU A 144 0.23 -10.31 16.90
N LEU A 145 0.66 -9.06 16.98
CA LEU A 145 1.71 -8.62 17.91
C LEU A 145 1.29 -8.69 19.39
N ALA A 146 0.01 -8.67 19.69
CA ALA A 146 -0.50 -8.85 21.05
C ALA A 146 -0.09 -10.21 21.65
N ALA A 147 0.20 -11.23 20.83
CA ALA A 147 0.77 -12.50 21.28
C ALA A 147 2.14 -12.33 21.94
N TRP A 148 2.89 -11.29 21.60
CA TRP A 148 4.12 -10.88 22.27
C TRP A 148 3.93 -9.79 23.33
N ARG A 149 2.68 -9.46 23.68
CA ARG A 149 2.30 -8.39 24.61
C ARG A 149 2.85 -7.02 24.18
N ILE A 150 2.95 -6.78 22.86
CA ILE A 150 3.33 -5.51 22.29
C ILE A 150 2.06 -4.65 22.20
N PRO A 151 2.05 -3.45 22.82
CA PRO A 151 0.91 -2.55 22.75
C PRO A 151 0.79 -1.95 21.34
N PRO A 152 -0.41 -1.44 20.96
CA PRO A 152 -0.55 -0.62 19.78
C PRO A 152 0.40 0.59 19.82
N PRO A 153 0.83 1.11 18.65
CA PRO A 153 1.68 2.28 18.58
C PRO A 153 0.89 3.54 18.99
N LYS A 154 1.60 4.62 19.28
CA LYS A 154 0.99 5.93 19.59
C LYS A 154 0.14 6.48 18.45
N SER A 155 0.47 6.11 17.21
CA SER A 155 -0.23 6.53 16.01
C SER A 155 -0.40 5.35 15.04
N LEU A 156 -1.57 5.28 14.41
CA LEU A 156 -1.89 4.30 13.37
C LEU A 156 -1.62 4.82 11.95
N HIS A 157 -0.96 5.97 11.80
CA HIS A 157 -0.60 6.50 10.48
C HIS A 157 0.29 5.53 9.72
N LEU A 158 0.01 5.40 8.43
CA LEU A 158 0.93 4.74 7.50
C LEU A 158 2.20 5.59 7.39
N GLU A 159 3.35 4.94 7.25
CA GLU A 159 4.62 5.65 7.17
C GLU A 159 5.58 4.96 6.20
N ILE A 160 5.86 5.65 5.10
CA ILE A 160 6.91 5.29 4.16
C ILE A 160 7.73 6.54 3.83
N ALA A 161 8.85 6.39 3.15
CA ALA A 161 9.67 7.52 2.76
C ALA A 161 10.13 7.43 1.31
N ALA A 162 10.12 8.56 0.61
CA ALA A 162 10.69 8.69 -0.71
C ALA A 162 12.20 8.96 -0.62
N ASP A 163 12.95 8.54 -1.65
CA ASP A 163 14.36 8.83 -1.77
C ASP A 163 14.58 10.32 -2.09
N PRO A 164 15.24 11.10 -1.22
CA PRO A 164 15.48 12.52 -1.44
C PRO A 164 16.33 12.80 -2.69
N ALA A 165 17.20 11.88 -3.07
CA ALA A 165 18.06 12.01 -4.26
C ALA A 165 17.27 12.05 -5.58
N LEU A 166 16.00 11.62 -5.57
CA LEU A 166 15.11 11.63 -6.74
C LEU A 166 14.21 12.88 -6.80
N GLY A 167 14.45 13.88 -5.94
CA GLY A 167 13.63 15.08 -5.86
C GLY A 167 13.59 15.89 -7.17
N ASP A 168 14.73 16.10 -7.81
CA ASP A 168 14.83 16.87 -9.06
C ASP A 168 14.16 16.12 -10.23
N ALA A 169 14.44 14.82 -10.39
CA ALA A 169 13.80 13.99 -11.40
C ALA A 169 12.27 13.92 -11.22
N ALA A 170 11.79 13.91 -9.98
CA ALA A 170 10.37 13.97 -9.69
C ALA A 170 9.77 15.36 -10.00
N ALA A 171 10.54 16.45 -9.84
CA ALA A 171 10.12 17.80 -10.16
C ALA A 171 9.89 18.01 -11.67
N GLU A 172 10.71 17.40 -12.51
CA GLU A 172 10.54 17.40 -13.96
C GLU A 172 9.24 16.70 -14.37
N LEU A 173 8.84 15.61 -13.67
CA LEU A 173 7.63 14.87 -13.96
C LEU A 173 6.36 15.53 -13.40
N LEU A 174 6.43 16.03 -12.17
CA LEU A 174 5.28 16.63 -11.48
C LEU A 174 5.66 17.98 -10.88
N PRO A 175 5.28 19.10 -11.53
CA PRO A 175 5.42 20.43 -10.95
C PRO A 175 4.68 20.55 -9.60
N ALA A 176 5.16 21.45 -8.74
CA ALA A 176 4.54 21.68 -7.43
C ALA A 176 3.08 22.17 -7.56
N GLY A 177 2.28 21.90 -6.53
CA GLY A 177 0.87 22.34 -6.44
C GLY A 177 -0.12 21.53 -7.26
N ARG A 178 0.32 20.47 -7.94
CA ARG A 178 -0.54 19.60 -8.74
C ARG A 178 -1.27 18.56 -7.90
N VAL A 179 -2.49 18.19 -8.33
CA VAL A 179 -3.27 17.07 -7.78
C VAL A 179 -3.03 15.86 -8.66
N LEU A 180 -2.51 14.78 -8.09
CA LEU A 180 -2.28 13.55 -8.84
C LEU A 180 -3.52 12.65 -8.79
N CYS A 181 -4.08 12.34 -9.95
CA CYS A 181 -5.22 11.46 -10.15
C CYS A 181 -4.74 10.12 -10.70
N HIS A 182 -4.84 9.04 -9.91
CA HIS A 182 -4.42 7.71 -10.36
C HIS A 182 -5.61 6.88 -10.81
N LEU A 183 -5.67 6.57 -12.11
CA LEU A 183 -6.82 5.92 -12.77
C LEU A 183 -6.91 4.43 -12.46
N GLY A 184 -5.75 3.76 -12.42
CA GLY A 184 -5.66 2.31 -12.40
C GLY A 184 -5.97 1.69 -11.04
N THR A 185 -6.55 0.50 -11.08
CA THR A 185 -6.70 -0.39 -9.92
C THR A 185 -6.32 -1.82 -10.30
N SER A 186 -6.13 -2.68 -9.30
CA SER A 186 -5.82 -4.10 -9.55
C SER A 186 -6.96 -4.87 -10.22
N GLN A 187 -8.19 -4.34 -10.20
CA GLN A 187 -9.40 -4.98 -10.72
C GLN A 187 -10.28 -3.97 -11.45
N PRO A 188 -10.72 -4.24 -12.70
CA PRO A 188 -11.58 -3.33 -13.46
C PRO A 188 -12.84 -2.89 -12.71
N GLY A 189 -13.46 -3.79 -11.94
CA GLY A 189 -14.67 -3.50 -11.15
C GLY A 189 -14.48 -2.51 -10.00
N LYS A 190 -13.26 -2.00 -9.77
CA LYS A 190 -12.93 -0.96 -8.79
C LYS A 190 -12.54 0.37 -9.45
N GLU A 191 -12.54 0.46 -10.77
CA GLU A 191 -12.15 1.67 -11.51
C GLU A 191 -13.30 2.66 -11.59
N TRP A 192 -13.00 3.91 -11.28
CA TRP A 192 -13.96 4.98 -11.49
C TRP A 192 -14.10 5.27 -12.98
N PRO A 193 -15.34 5.40 -13.53
CA PRO A 193 -15.55 5.56 -14.95
C PRO A 193 -14.82 6.76 -15.57
N LEU A 194 -14.33 6.62 -16.80
CA LEU A 194 -13.60 7.69 -17.48
C LEU A 194 -14.44 8.97 -17.64
N ASP A 195 -15.76 8.85 -17.83
CA ASP A 195 -16.64 10.02 -17.90
C ASP A 195 -16.71 10.77 -16.57
N ARG A 196 -16.63 10.07 -15.45
CA ARG A 196 -16.53 10.68 -14.13
C ARG A 196 -15.16 11.36 -13.89
N TRP A 197 -14.07 10.77 -14.39
CA TRP A 197 -12.76 11.41 -14.39
C TRP A 197 -12.72 12.68 -15.23
N ARG A 198 -13.38 12.69 -16.40
CA ARG A 198 -13.52 13.88 -17.25
C ARG A 198 -14.33 14.99 -16.56
N GLU A 199 -15.46 14.62 -15.98
CA GLU A 199 -16.29 15.53 -15.20
C GLU A 199 -15.50 16.15 -14.05
N PHE A 200 -14.81 15.32 -13.27
CA PHE A 200 -13.93 15.77 -12.18
C PHE A 200 -12.82 16.72 -12.68
N TYR A 201 -12.16 16.40 -13.79
CA TYR A 201 -11.14 17.25 -14.39
C TYR A 201 -11.68 18.65 -14.68
N ARG A 202 -12.84 18.74 -15.33
CA ARG A 202 -13.47 20.03 -15.68
C ARG A 202 -13.88 20.83 -14.46
N LEU A 203 -14.50 20.18 -13.48
CA LEU A 203 -14.91 20.82 -12.23
C LEU A 203 -13.70 21.29 -11.42
N ALA A 204 -12.70 20.46 -11.27
CA ALA A 204 -11.49 20.78 -10.53
C ALA A 204 -10.70 21.92 -11.19
N THR A 205 -10.56 21.92 -12.52
CA THR A 205 -9.90 22.98 -13.28
C THR A 205 -10.67 24.30 -13.16
N ALA A 206 -11.99 24.29 -13.27
CA ALA A 206 -12.83 25.47 -13.05
C ALA A 206 -12.72 26.04 -11.62
N ALA A 207 -12.46 25.19 -10.64
CA ALA A 207 -12.20 25.58 -9.24
C ALA A 207 -10.73 25.98 -8.98
N GLY A 208 -9.88 26.10 -10.01
CA GLY A 208 -8.48 26.53 -9.87
C GLY A 208 -7.49 25.45 -9.50
N TRP A 209 -7.90 24.17 -9.49
CA TRP A 209 -7.01 23.03 -9.30
C TRP A 209 -6.32 22.64 -10.61
N SER A 210 -5.22 21.93 -10.49
CA SER A 210 -4.47 21.46 -11.66
C SER A 210 -4.28 19.94 -11.58
N PRO A 211 -5.29 19.15 -12.00
CA PRO A 211 -5.22 17.70 -12.01
C PRO A 211 -4.18 17.18 -13.01
N VAL A 212 -3.43 16.16 -12.60
CA VAL A 212 -2.47 15.42 -13.42
C VAL A 212 -2.83 13.94 -13.33
N PHE A 213 -2.95 13.27 -14.45
CA PHE A 213 -3.40 11.90 -14.50
C PHE A 213 -2.25 10.92 -14.63
N SER A 214 -2.33 9.80 -13.92
CA SER A 214 -1.37 8.70 -13.95
C SER A 214 -2.06 7.36 -14.00
N ALA A 215 -1.35 6.35 -14.48
CA ALA A 215 -1.79 4.97 -14.51
C ALA A 215 -0.58 4.05 -14.23
N GLY A 216 -0.84 2.81 -13.83
CA GLY A 216 0.21 1.80 -13.69
C GLY A 216 0.81 1.42 -15.05
N ASN A 217 1.96 0.73 -15.03
CA ASN A 217 2.73 0.42 -16.24
C ASN A 217 2.19 -0.78 -17.05
N ASN A 218 1.07 -1.39 -16.66
CA ASN A 218 0.47 -2.46 -17.44
C ASN A 218 -0.34 -1.91 -18.62
N ALA A 219 -0.46 -2.71 -19.68
CA ALA A 219 -1.11 -2.30 -20.92
C ALA A 219 -2.56 -1.82 -20.75
N ARG A 220 -3.32 -2.47 -19.85
CA ARG A 220 -4.72 -2.12 -19.59
C ARG A 220 -4.84 -0.71 -18.98
N GLU A 221 -4.07 -0.42 -17.96
CA GLU A 221 -4.13 0.88 -17.29
C GLU A 221 -3.58 2.01 -18.17
N GLN A 222 -2.55 1.72 -18.97
CA GLN A 222 -2.06 2.67 -19.96
C GLN A 222 -3.10 2.96 -21.07
N ALA A 223 -3.90 1.95 -21.48
CA ALA A 223 -4.99 2.15 -22.42
C ALA A 223 -6.10 3.08 -21.85
N LEU A 224 -6.43 2.93 -20.56
CA LEU A 224 -7.36 3.83 -19.87
C LEU A 224 -6.89 5.30 -19.91
N LEU A 225 -5.61 5.52 -19.63
CA LEU A 225 -5.02 6.87 -19.66
C LEU A 225 -5.00 7.45 -21.07
N ALA A 226 -4.67 6.64 -22.07
CA ALA A 226 -4.68 7.04 -23.48
C ALA A 226 -6.12 7.39 -23.94
N GLU A 227 -7.11 6.60 -23.57
CA GLU A 227 -8.50 6.85 -23.88
C GLU A 227 -9.01 8.13 -23.21
N LEU A 228 -8.67 8.34 -21.91
CA LEU A 228 -9.02 9.59 -21.24
C LEU A 228 -8.42 10.80 -21.98
N LYS A 229 -7.17 10.72 -22.42
CA LYS A 229 -6.49 11.78 -23.16
C LYS A 229 -7.11 12.03 -24.55
N GLN A 230 -7.62 11.00 -25.22
CA GLN A 230 -8.37 11.17 -26.47
C GLN A 230 -9.69 11.90 -26.27
N ARG A 231 -10.41 11.60 -25.18
CA ARG A 231 -11.69 12.23 -24.85
C ARG A 231 -11.56 13.64 -24.27
N GLU A 232 -10.40 13.97 -23.68
CA GLU A 232 -10.08 15.24 -23.06
C GLU A 232 -8.61 15.61 -23.36
N PRO A 233 -8.30 16.18 -24.54
CA PRO A 233 -6.93 16.41 -25.02
C PRO A 233 -6.08 17.31 -24.13
N ASP A 234 -6.71 18.21 -23.37
CA ASP A 234 -6.03 19.19 -22.53
C ASP A 234 -5.54 18.64 -21.20
N ILE A 235 -5.84 17.38 -20.86
CA ILE A 235 -5.32 16.79 -19.63
C ILE A 235 -3.80 16.63 -19.66
N PHE A 236 -3.17 16.89 -18.56
CA PHE A 236 -1.78 16.53 -18.34
C PHE A 236 -1.71 15.08 -17.83
N ALA A 237 -1.04 14.23 -18.59
CA ALA A 237 -0.82 12.83 -18.25
C ALA A 237 0.65 12.58 -17.96
N LEU A 238 0.97 11.96 -16.83
CA LEU A 238 2.33 11.52 -16.55
C LEU A 238 2.74 10.41 -17.52
N PRO A 239 3.99 10.44 -18.01
CA PRO A 239 4.55 9.29 -18.72
C PRO A 239 4.62 8.07 -17.77
N PRO A 240 4.70 6.85 -18.32
CA PRO A 240 4.89 5.65 -17.50
C PRO A 240 6.15 5.77 -16.63
N VAL A 241 5.98 5.67 -15.31
CA VAL A 241 7.09 5.71 -14.34
C VAL A 241 7.48 4.28 -13.96
N ALA A 242 8.54 3.76 -14.56
CA ALA A 242 8.95 2.36 -14.36
C ALA A 242 9.54 2.08 -12.97
N SER A 243 10.18 3.07 -12.33
CA SER A 243 10.80 2.92 -11.02
C SER A 243 9.83 3.26 -9.90
N LEU A 244 9.59 2.31 -8.98
CA LEU A 244 8.80 2.58 -7.78
C LEU A 244 9.43 3.70 -6.94
N LYS A 245 10.76 3.77 -6.82
CA LYS A 245 11.46 4.84 -6.09
C LYS A 245 11.12 6.23 -6.67
N LEU A 246 11.19 6.36 -7.99
CA LEU A 246 10.85 7.61 -8.67
C LEU A 246 9.36 7.93 -8.51
N PHE A 247 8.49 6.93 -8.61
CA PHE A 247 7.06 7.15 -8.42
C PHE A 247 6.71 7.62 -7.00
N LEU A 248 7.40 7.11 -5.96
CA LEU A 248 7.25 7.61 -4.59
C LEU A 248 7.69 9.06 -4.45
N ALA A 249 8.80 9.45 -5.10
CA ALA A 249 9.26 10.83 -5.12
C ALA A 249 8.25 11.76 -5.85
N VAL A 250 7.65 11.29 -6.95
CA VAL A 250 6.56 12.01 -7.65
C VAL A 250 5.34 12.17 -6.75
N LEU A 251 4.88 11.08 -6.10
CA LEU A 251 3.74 11.14 -5.17
C LEU A 251 3.99 12.14 -4.03
N ARG A 252 5.19 12.16 -3.46
CA ARG A 252 5.57 13.06 -2.36
C ARG A 252 5.46 14.56 -2.73
N ARG A 253 5.55 14.88 -4.02
CA ARG A 253 5.42 16.26 -4.55
C ARG A 253 3.99 16.69 -4.81
N ALA A 254 3.05 15.75 -4.88
CA ALA A 254 1.65 16.06 -5.12
C ALA A 254 1.08 16.90 -3.96
N ARG A 255 0.26 17.89 -4.28
CA ARG A 255 -0.52 18.64 -3.29
C ARG A 255 -1.59 17.75 -2.64
N ALA A 256 -2.17 16.85 -3.42
CA ALA A 256 -3.08 15.80 -2.97
C ALA A 256 -3.11 14.68 -4.00
N VAL A 257 -3.60 13.51 -3.60
CA VAL A 257 -3.79 12.35 -4.49
C VAL A 257 -5.23 11.90 -4.45
N VAL A 258 -5.83 11.70 -5.63
CA VAL A 258 -7.17 11.11 -5.80
C VAL A 258 -7.01 9.76 -6.48
N ALA A 259 -7.47 8.69 -5.85
CA ALA A 259 -7.36 7.34 -6.41
C ALA A 259 -8.44 6.40 -5.85
N GLY A 260 -8.70 5.30 -6.54
CA GLY A 260 -9.46 4.18 -6.02
C GLY A 260 -8.70 3.40 -4.93
N ASP A 261 -9.29 2.32 -4.44
CA ASP A 261 -8.65 1.36 -3.51
C ASP A 261 -7.49 0.63 -4.20
N THR A 262 -6.31 1.25 -4.17
CA THR A 262 -5.10 0.80 -4.89
C THR A 262 -3.81 1.15 -4.15
N GLY A 263 -2.70 0.51 -4.56
CA GLY A 263 -1.37 0.76 -3.98
C GLY A 263 -0.97 2.24 -3.91
N PRO A 264 -1.05 3.01 -5.00
CA PRO A 264 -0.74 4.44 -5.02
C PRO A 264 -1.48 5.29 -3.97
N LEU A 265 -2.74 4.96 -3.63
CA LEU A 265 -3.46 5.62 -2.54
C LEU A 265 -2.76 5.41 -1.20
N HIS A 266 -2.41 4.15 -0.89
CA HIS A 266 -1.70 3.81 0.35
C HIS A 266 -0.29 4.42 0.40
N PHE A 267 0.41 4.50 -0.76
CA PHE A 267 1.71 5.15 -0.82
C PHE A 267 1.63 6.64 -0.51
N ALA A 268 0.68 7.34 -1.14
CA ALA A 268 0.47 8.77 -0.87
C ALA A 268 0.15 9.02 0.61
N ALA A 269 -0.76 8.24 1.19
CA ALA A 269 -1.07 8.33 2.62
C ALA A 269 0.16 8.06 3.50
N GLY A 270 0.95 7.04 3.16
CA GLY A 270 2.18 6.70 3.88
C GLY A 270 3.30 7.73 3.76
N LEU A 271 3.30 8.51 2.67
CA LEU A 271 4.18 9.67 2.47
C LEU A 271 3.69 10.94 3.18
N GLY A 272 2.52 10.90 3.83
CA GLY A 272 1.90 12.06 4.45
C GLY A 272 1.29 13.05 3.45
N VAL A 273 1.01 12.61 2.22
CA VAL A 273 0.33 13.41 1.21
C VAL A 273 -1.19 13.33 1.45
N PRO A 274 -1.93 14.45 1.41
CA PRO A 274 -3.39 14.42 1.50
C PRO A 274 -4.00 13.52 0.43
N VAL A 275 -4.97 12.67 0.79
CA VAL A 275 -5.58 11.71 -0.15
C VAL A 275 -7.09 11.80 -0.16
N VAL A 276 -7.68 11.52 -1.31
CA VAL A 276 -9.10 11.21 -1.48
C VAL A 276 -9.21 9.80 -2.07
N GLY A 277 -9.69 8.86 -1.27
CA GLY A 277 -9.84 7.46 -1.64
C GLY A 277 -11.27 7.13 -2.07
N LEU A 278 -11.43 6.52 -3.25
CA LEU A 278 -12.72 6.05 -3.76
C LEU A 278 -12.90 4.57 -3.42
N PHE A 279 -13.87 4.26 -2.57
CA PHE A 279 -14.11 2.88 -2.09
C PHE A 279 -15.48 2.37 -2.53
N GLY A 280 -15.49 1.23 -3.21
CA GLY A 280 -16.67 0.66 -3.83
C GLY A 280 -17.49 -0.28 -2.96
N THR A 281 -16.91 -0.86 -1.92
CA THR A 281 -17.60 -1.85 -1.09
C THR A 281 -17.30 -1.64 0.39
N GLU A 282 -18.26 -1.97 1.26
CA GLU A 282 -18.08 -2.00 2.70
C GLU A 282 -16.91 -2.91 3.12
N ASP A 283 -16.68 -4.01 2.41
CA ASP A 283 -15.60 -4.95 2.72
C ASP A 283 -14.22 -4.32 2.44
N SER A 284 -14.05 -3.61 1.31
CA SER A 284 -12.79 -2.92 1.02
C SER A 284 -12.53 -1.78 2.00
N LEU A 285 -13.55 -1.00 2.35
CA LEU A 285 -13.43 0.04 3.35
C LEU A 285 -13.11 -0.53 4.74
N ARG A 286 -13.81 -1.59 5.16
CA ARG A 286 -13.57 -2.26 6.44
C ARG A 286 -12.15 -2.80 6.55
N ARG A 287 -11.59 -3.29 5.45
CA ARG A 287 -10.19 -3.75 5.40
C ARG A 287 -9.20 -2.58 5.48
N ALA A 288 -9.53 -1.44 4.89
CA ALA A 288 -8.70 -0.23 4.93
C ALA A 288 -8.84 0.55 6.24
N ALA A 289 -9.99 0.46 6.96
CA ALA A 289 -10.17 1.09 8.26
C ALA A 289 -9.20 0.47 9.30
N PRO A 290 -8.65 1.22 10.24
CA PRO A 290 -8.82 2.64 10.55
C PRO A 290 -7.80 3.57 9.88
N ILE A 291 -7.24 3.20 8.73
CA ILE A 291 -6.11 3.85 8.08
C ILE A 291 -6.44 5.28 7.60
N TYR A 292 -7.69 5.49 7.17
CA TYR A 292 -8.12 6.74 6.58
C TYR A 292 -9.16 7.45 7.45
N PRO A 293 -8.95 8.74 7.81
CA PRO A 293 -10.01 9.57 8.37
C PRO A 293 -11.22 9.62 7.42
N GLU A 294 -12.43 9.74 7.95
CA GLU A 294 -13.67 9.71 7.17
C GLU A 294 -13.70 10.74 6.04
N LYS A 295 -13.17 11.93 6.26
CA LYS A 295 -13.05 13.01 5.26
C LYS A 295 -12.18 12.65 4.04
N GLN A 296 -11.31 11.67 4.16
CA GLN A 296 -10.44 11.19 3.09
C GLN A 296 -11.04 10.05 2.27
N VAL A 297 -12.27 9.66 2.58
CA VAL A 297 -12.95 8.52 1.96
C VAL A 297 -14.24 8.97 1.32
N VAL A 298 -14.43 8.64 0.04
CA VAL A 298 -15.72 8.75 -0.66
C VAL A 298 -16.23 7.33 -0.91
N ARG A 299 -17.40 7.02 -0.38
CA ARG A 299 -18.00 5.68 -0.40
C ARG A 299 -19.06 5.57 -1.48
N SER A 300 -19.05 4.48 -2.23
CA SER A 300 -20.13 4.22 -3.20
C SER A 300 -21.45 3.85 -2.54
N THR A 301 -21.42 3.40 -1.29
CA THR A 301 -22.65 3.11 -0.54
C THR A 301 -23.52 4.36 -0.32
N GLU A 302 -22.90 5.55 -0.30
CA GLU A 302 -23.60 6.83 -0.28
C GLU A 302 -24.21 7.18 -1.68
N PHE A 303 -23.71 6.54 -2.75
CA PHE A 303 -24.05 6.81 -4.13
C PHE A 303 -24.20 5.50 -4.90
N PRO A 304 -25.27 4.73 -4.71
CA PRO A 304 -25.47 3.47 -5.42
C PRO A 304 -25.50 3.73 -6.93
N PRO A 305 -24.96 2.83 -7.78
CA PRO A 305 -24.92 3.00 -9.20
C PRO A 305 -26.35 3.13 -9.76
N VAL A 306 -26.62 4.21 -10.46
CA VAL A 306 -27.89 4.47 -11.14
C VAL A 306 -27.85 3.75 -12.50
N GLY A 307 -28.61 2.65 -12.61
CA GLY A 307 -28.81 1.92 -13.86
C GLY A 307 -27.64 0.98 -14.22
N GLY A 308 -27.96 -0.16 -14.79
CA GLY A 308 -27.02 -1.20 -15.23
C GLY A 308 -26.20 -0.80 -16.45
N GLY A 309 -25.30 0.16 -16.30
CA GLY A 309 -24.31 0.49 -17.31
C GLY A 309 -23.29 -0.63 -17.40
N SER A 310 -23.09 -1.21 -18.59
CA SER A 310 -21.97 -2.10 -18.87
C SER A 310 -20.66 -1.31 -18.79
N ASN A 311 -19.60 -1.94 -18.28
CA ASN A 311 -18.24 -1.39 -18.38
C ASN A 311 -17.92 -1.18 -19.88
N PRO A 312 -17.69 0.06 -20.36
CA PRO A 312 -17.49 0.32 -21.78
C PRO A 312 -16.28 -0.40 -22.38
N LEU A 313 -15.31 -0.80 -21.54
CA LEU A 313 -14.12 -1.54 -21.96
C LEU A 313 -14.30 -3.07 -21.91
N ASN A 314 -15.33 -3.55 -21.19
CA ASN A 314 -15.68 -4.98 -21.11
C ASN A 314 -17.21 -5.12 -21.13
N PRO A 315 -17.83 -5.12 -22.30
CA PRO A 315 -19.27 -5.35 -22.43
C PRO A 315 -19.63 -6.71 -21.85
N GLY A 316 -20.46 -6.73 -20.80
CA GLY A 316 -20.87 -7.95 -20.07
C GLY A 316 -20.34 -8.08 -18.66
N GLU A 317 -19.43 -7.21 -18.21
CA GLU A 317 -19.06 -7.12 -16.81
C GLU A 317 -20.03 -6.21 -16.01
N ALA A 318 -20.22 -6.55 -14.75
CA ALA A 318 -20.99 -5.71 -13.83
C ALA A 318 -20.39 -4.29 -13.74
N PRO A 319 -21.20 -3.24 -13.53
CA PRO A 319 -20.70 -1.88 -13.38
C PRO A 319 -19.70 -1.80 -12.22
N SER A 320 -18.71 -0.90 -12.36
CA SER A 320 -17.74 -0.66 -11.30
C SER A 320 -18.43 -0.29 -9.99
N SER A 321 -17.94 -0.88 -8.89
CA SER A 321 -18.46 -0.63 -7.55
C SER A 321 -18.38 0.83 -7.11
N VAL A 322 -17.60 1.68 -7.80
CA VAL A 322 -17.48 3.13 -7.55
C VAL A 322 -18.15 4.00 -8.59
N ALA A 323 -18.86 3.42 -9.56
CA ALA A 323 -19.46 4.15 -10.70
C ALA A 323 -20.49 5.19 -10.27
N GLY A 324 -21.20 4.97 -9.16
CA GLY A 324 -22.20 5.89 -8.64
C GLY A 324 -21.64 7.15 -7.97
N ILE A 325 -20.35 7.20 -7.64
CA ILE A 325 -19.74 8.35 -6.98
C ILE A 325 -19.72 9.55 -7.93
N PRO A 326 -20.40 10.70 -7.58
CA PRO A 326 -20.39 11.89 -8.43
C PRO A 326 -19.07 12.65 -8.30
N ALA A 327 -18.68 13.32 -9.40
CA ALA A 327 -17.44 14.08 -9.49
C ALA A 327 -17.39 15.26 -8.50
N GLU A 328 -18.55 15.90 -8.25
CA GLU A 328 -18.70 17.00 -7.29
C GLU A 328 -18.37 16.57 -5.88
N ARG A 329 -18.74 15.33 -5.50
CA ARG A 329 -18.43 14.81 -4.16
C ARG A 329 -16.94 14.57 -3.97
N VAL A 330 -16.27 14.12 -5.05
CA VAL A 330 -14.81 13.93 -5.04
C VAL A 330 -14.10 15.28 -4.97
N LEU A 331 -14.57 16.30 -5.70
CA LEU A 331 -14.04 17.65 -5.62
C LEU A 331 -14.23 18.25 -4.20
N ALA A 332 -15.40 18.09 -3.61
CA ALA A 332 -15.65 18.57 -2.25
C ALA A 332 -14.69 17.93 -1.24
N ALA A 333 -14.47 16.60 -1.34
CA ALA A 333 -13.50 15.91 -0.50
C ALA A 333 -12.06 16.39 -0.74
N LEU A 334 -11.68 16.66 -2.01
CA LEU A 334 -10.37 17.21 -2.34
C LEU A 334 -10.15 18.58 -1.68
N MET A 335 -11.14 19.47 -1.77
CA MET A 335 -11.08 20.79 -1.15
C MET A 335 -10.90 20.71 0.37
N GLU A 336 -11.61 19.78 1.02
CA GLU A 336 -11.54 19.58 2.46
C GLU A 336 -10.17 19.07 2.91
N VAL A 337 -9.59 18.08 2.23
CA VAL A 337 -8.30 17.49 2.65
C VAL A 337 -7.10 18.38 2.31
N ALA A 338 -7.17 19.14 1.22
CA ALA A 338 -6.06 19.97 0.75
C ALA A 338 -5.96 21.36 1.42
N THR A 339 -6.96 21.77 2.20
CA THR A 339 -6.93 23.02 3.00
C THR A 339 -6.27 22.82 4.37
N GLN A 340 -5.98 21.58 4.78
CA GLN A 340 -5.44 21.25 6.10
C GLN A 340 -3.94 20.92 6.10
N GLY A 341 -3.28 20.96 4.97
CA GLY A 341 -1.83 20.78 4.76
C GLY A 341 -1.20 22.05 4.26
#